data_bdc46779feac2fa70a6b4dae39875a38
#
_entry.id   bdc46779feac2fa70a6b4dae39875a38
#
_cell.length_a   1.000
_cell.length_b   1.000
_cell.length_c   1.000
_cell.angle_alpha   90.00
_cell.angle_beta   90.00
_cell.angle_gamma   90.00
#
_symmetry.space_group_name_H-M   'P 1'
#
loop_
_entity.id
_entity.type
_entity.pdbx_description
1 polymer ?
#
loop_
_entity_poly.entity_id
_entity_poly.type
_entity_poly.pdbx_seq_one_letter_code
_entity_poly.pdbx_strand_id
1 'polypeptide(L)'
;MLIAAALRAGVSLPQAVAQAASELPAPTGRELDLALREQRLGVSFDAAMTHLEQRIGLEGASLFTAAVRIAQESGGNLAETLERLGDTLRRKAALEGKIDALTAQGRMQGWVMVCMPLAVAGALFVIEPDSMRPLVTTWQGGMVCAAVLVCEALGLHVIQRIVSIDV
;
A
#
# COMPACT_ATOMS: atom_id res chain seq x y z
N MET A 1 8.94 5.44 -16.37
CA MET A 1 9.58 6.67 -16.86
C MET A 1 10.73 6.40 -17.82
N LEU A 2 11.66 5.46 -17.60
CA LEU A 2 12.77 5.15 -18.51
C LEU A 2 12.30 4.85 -19.94
N ILE A 3 11.34 3.92 -20.08
CA ILE A 3 10.77 3.54 -21.39
C ILE A 3 10.14 4.74 -22.10
N ALA A 4 9.35 5.55 -21.38
CA ALA A 4 8.71 6.73 -21.97
C ALA A 4 9.74 7.77 -22.46
N ALA A 5 10.81 7.98 -21.69
CA ALA A 5 11.90 8.87 -22.09
C ALA A 5 12.63 8.39 -23.35
N ALA A 6 12.95 7.09 -23.43
CA ALA A 6 13.58 6.49 -24.61
C ALA A 6 12.68 6.58 -25.85
N LEU A 7 11.39 6.30 -25.70
CA LEU A 7 10.41 6.44 -26.79
C LEU A 7 10.30 7.90 -27.28
N ARG A 8 10.34 8.87 -26.37
CA ARG A 8 10.34 10.30 -26.73
C ARG A 8 11.59 10.71 -27.51
N ALA A 9 12.72 10.07 -27.22
CA ALA A 9 13.96 10.23 -27.98
C ALA A 9 13.93 9.51 -29.34
N GLY A 10 12.83 8.87 -29.73
CA GLY A 10 12.67 8.17 -30.99
C GLY A 10 13.20 6.73 -31.01
N VAL A 11 13.54 6.18 -29.86
CA VAL A 11 13.98 4.78 -29.74
C VAL A 11 12.75 3.86 -29.91
N SER A 12 12.93 2.73 -30.58
CA SER A 12 11.85 1.74 -30.76
C SER A 12 11.45 1.11 -29.41
N LEU A 13 10.20 0.69 -29.28
CA LEU A 13 9.69 0.10 -28.04
C LEU A 13 10.52 -1.10 -27.54
N PRO A 14 10.90 -2.10 -28.38
CA PRO A 14 11.75 -3.18 -27.90
C PRO A 14 13.13 -2.71 -27.41
N GLN A 15 13.71 -1.71 -28.04
CA GLN A 15 14.98 -1.13 -27.61
C GLN A 15 14.83 -0.33 -26.30
N ALA A 16 13.74 0.44 -26.13
CA ALA A 16 13.43 1.15 -24.91
C ALA A 16 13.23 0.18 -23.73
N VAL A 17 12.55 -0.95 -23.96
CA VAL A 17 12.40 -2.02 -22.96
C VAL A 17 13.75 -2.67 -22.65
N ALA A 18 14.62 -2.90 -23.65
CA ALA A 18 15.95 -3.45 -23.41
C ALA A 18 16.83 -2.53 -22.57
N GLN A 19 16.79 -1.22 -22.84
CA GLN A 19 17.48 -0.24 -22.02
C GLN A 19 16.96 -0.24 -20.58
N ALA A 20 15.64 -0.23 -20.40
CA ALA A 20 15.03 -0.31 -19.07
C ALA A 20 15.41 -1.60 -18.33
N ALA A 21 15.48 -2.75 -19.04
CA ALA A 21 15.87 -4.02 -18.43
C ALA A 21 17.31 -3.97 -17.89
N SER A 22 18.22 -3.26 -18.56
CA SER A 22 19.62 -3.13 -18.12
C SER A 22 19.81 -2.17 -16.95
N GLU A 23 18.92 -1.17 -16.79
CA GLU A 23 19.01 -0.15 -15.74
C GLU A 23 18.26 -0.53 -14.48
N LEU A 24 17.25 -1.39 -14.58
CA LEU A 24 16.40 -1.76 -13.46
C LEU A 24 17.01 -2.91 -12.63
N PRO A 25 16.92 -2.82 -11.29
CA PRO A 25 17.38 -3.91 -10.43
C PRO A 25 16.51 -5.15 -10.56
N ALA A 26 17.03 -6.30 -10.12
CA ALA A 26 16.23 -7.51 -9.96
C ALA A 26 15.14 -7.29 -8.89
N PRO A 27 13.94 -7.88 -9.04
CA PRO A 27 13.55 -8.86 -10.07
C PRO A 27 13.10 -8.27 -11.41
N THR A 28 12.68 -6.98 -11.44
CA THR A 28 12.02 -6.35 -12.60
C THR A 28 12.89 -6.38 -13.87
N GLY A 29 14.17 -6.03 -13.75
CA GLY A 29 15.09 -6.07 -14.89
C GLY A 29 15.22 -7.46 -15.50
N ARG A 30 15.26 -8.51 -14.66
CA ARG A 30 15.32 -9.91 -15.13
C ARG A 30 14.08 -10.34 -15.89
N GLU A 31 12.91 -9.95 -15.43
CA GLU A 31 11.63 -10.29 -16.06
C GLU A 31 11.50 -9.62 -17.43
N LEU A 32 11.93 -8.36 -17.54
CA LEU A 32 11.98 -7.66 -18.83
C LEU A 32 12.99 -8.30 -19.79
N ASP A 33 14.19 -8.66 -19.32
CA ASP A 33 15.17 -9.34 -20.14
C ASP A 33 14.66 -10.72 -20.63
N LEU A 34 13.94 -11.44 -19.77
CA LEU A 34 13.32 -12.72 -20.16
C LEU A 34 12.28 -12.53 -21.27
N ALA A 35 11.40 -11.51 -21.18
CA ALA A 35 10.44 -11.22 -22.22
C ALA A 35 11.12 -10.84 -23.57
N LEU A 36 12.22 -10.10 -23.51
CA LEU A 36 13.02 -9.78 -24.71
C LEU A 36 13.72 -11.02 -25.29
N ARG A 37 14.14 -11.98 -24.47
CA ARG A 37 14.69 -13.26 -24.95
C ARG A 37 13.61 -14.09 -25.65
N GLU A 38 12.40 -14.16 -25.09
CA GLU A 38 11.26 -14.81 -25.75
C GLU A 38 11.01 -14.20 -27.14
N GLN A 39 11.05 -12.88 -27.27
CA GLN A 39 10.91 -12.19 -28.54
C GLN A 39 12.03 -12.58 -29.54
N ARG A 40 13.29 -12.64 -29.09
CA ARG A 40 14.42 -13.08 -29.94
C ARG A 40 14.29 -14.53 -30.42
N LEU A 41 13.56 -15.36 -29.67
CA LEU A 41 13.25 -16.76 -30.02
C LEU A 41 12.03 -16.89 -30.94
N GLY A 42 11.43 -15.76 -31.37
CA GLY A 42 10.35 -15.75 -32.35
C GLY A 42 8.95 -15.60 -31.72
N VAL A 43 8.83 -15.42 -30.41
CA VAL A 43 7.57 -15.07 -29.77
C VAL A 43 7.23 -13.62 -30.14
N SER A 44 5.97 -13.35 -30.48
CA SER A 44 5.54 -11.96 -30.75
C SER A 44 5.75 -11.06 -29.52
N PHE A 45 6.04 -9.78 -29.75
CA PHE A 45 6.25 -8.85 -28.66
C PHE A 45 5.03 -8.77 -27.71
N ASP A 46 3.83 -8.78 -28.26
CA ASP A 46 2.57 -8.77 -27.48
C ASP A 46 2.44 -10.03 -26.61
N ALA A 47 2.74 -11.21 -27.16
CA ALA A 47 2.71 -12.46 -26.39
C ALA A 47 3.80 -12.46 -25.30
N ALA A 48 5.00 -11.98 -25.57
CA ALA A 48 6.07 -11.86 -24.57
C ALA A 48 5.69 -10.89 -23.43
N MET A 49 4.99 -9.79 -23.73
CA MET A 49 4.48 -8.87 -22.73
C MET A 49 3.34 -9.49 -21.91
N THR A 50 2.48 -10.29 -22.51
CA THR A 50 1.43 -11.03 -21.79
C THR A 50 2.03 -12.07 -20.82
N HIS A 51 3.08 -12.77 -21.24
CA HIS A 51 3.82 -13.67 -20.35
C HIS A 51 4.49 -12.92 -19.19
N LEU A 52 5.07 -11.74 -19.48
CA LEU A 52 5.62 -10.85 -18.45
C LEU A 52 4.57 -10.46 -17.41
N GLU A 53 3.39 -10.02 -17.87
CA GLU A 53 2.26 -9.66 -16.99
C GLU A 53 1.86 -10.81 -16.06
N GLN A 54 1.71 -12.02 -16.61
CA GLN A 54 1.35 -13.21 -15.84
C GLN A 54 2.40 -13.58 -14.80
N ARG A 55 3.69 -13.40 -15.10
CA ARG A 55 4.78 -13.70 -14.17
C ARG A 55 4.89 -12.67 -13.05
N ILE A 56 4.70 -11.39 -13.36
CA ILE A 56 4.78 -10.31 -12.38
C ILE A 56 3.55 -10.29 -11.46
N GLY A 57 2.34 -10.50 -12.01
CA GLY A 57 1.09 -10.55 -11.25
C GLY A 57 0.71 -9.23 -10.55
N LEU A 58 1.30 -8.11 -10.94
CA LEU A 58 1.01 -6.79 -10.37
C LEU A 58 0.10 -5.98 -11.31
N GLU A 59 -0.82 -5.22 -10.75
CA GLU A 59 -1.72 -4.31 -11.50
C GLU A 59 -0.94 -3.36 -12.44
N GLY A 60 0.23 -2.88 -12.00
CA GLY A 60 1.08 -2.02 -12.82
C GLY A 60 1.61 -2.71 -14.09
N ALA A 61 1.83 -4.03 -14.06
CA ALA A 61 2.26 -4.78 -15.23
C ALA A 61 1.13 -4.95 -16.24
N SER A 62 -0.09 -5.24 -15.79
CA SER A 62 -1.26 -5.36 -16.66
C SER A 62 -1.62 -4.03 -17.32
N LEU A 63 -1.58 -2.94 -16.57
CA LEU A 63 -1.79 -1.60 -17.12
C LEU A 63 -0.71 -1.21 -18.14
N PHE A 64 0.55 -1.56 -17.91
CA PHE A 64 1.64 -1.34 -18.85
C PHE A 64 1.40 -2.13 -20.15
N THR A 65 1.11 -3.42 -20.06
CA THR A 65 0.85 -4.29 -21.22
C THR A 65 -0.36 -3.80 -22.02
N ALA A 66 -1.47 -3.43 -21.33
CA ALA A 66 -2.64 -2.86 -21.98
C ALA A 66 -2.33 -1.53 -22.69
N ALA A 67 -1.59 -0.63 -22.05
CA ALA A 67 -1.20 0.65 -22.66
C ALA A 67 -0.34 0.45 -23.93
N VAL A 68 0.60 -0.49 -23.88
CA VAL A 68 1.45 -0.86 -25.02
C VAL A 68 0.60 -1.37 -26.19
N ARG A 69 -0.33 -2.29 -25.91
CA ARG A 69 -1.22 -2.89 -26.92
C ARG A 69 -2.10 -1.84 -27.61
N ILE A 70 -2.80 -1.03 -26.80
CA ILE A 70 -3.66 0.03 -27.32
C ILE A 70 -2.89 1.02 -28.18
N ALA A 71 -1.69 1.41 -27.78
CA ALA A 71 -0.88 2.36 -28.51
C ALA A 71 -0.33 1.78 -29.82
N GLN A 72 -0.01 0.49 -29.86
CA GLN A 72 0.39 -0.20 -31.10
C GLN A 72 -0.76 -0.29 -32.11
N GLU A 73 -1.98 -0.58 -31.64
CA GLU A 73 -3.17 -0.66 -32.49
C GLU A 73 -3.63 0.72 -33.00
N SER A 74 -3.57 1.73 -32.14
CA SER A 74 -4.11 3.08 -32.44
C SER A 74 -3.10 4.00 -33.12
N GLY A 75 -1.82 3.62 -33.24
CA GLY A 75 -0.75 4.50 -33.73
C GLY A 75 -0.53 5.74 -32.85
N GLY A 76 -1.02 5.70 -31.61
CA GLY A 76 -0.98 6.82 -30.66
C GLY A 76 0.42 7.10 -30.09
N ASN A 77 0.56 8.24 -29.40
CA ASN A 77 1.79 8.62 -28.72
C ASN A 77 2.01 7.75 -27.47
N LEU A 78 2.64 6.57 -27.65
CA LEU A 78 2.95 5.61 -26.60
C LEU A 78 3.78 6.24 -25.47
N ALA A 79 4.70 7.14 -25.80
CA ALA A 79 5.54 7.81 -24.80
C ALA A 79 4.70 8.62 -23.82
N GLU A 80 3.74 9.40 -24.32
CA GLU A 80 2.83 10.19 -23.50
C GLU A 80 1.90 9.31 -22.67
N THR A 81 1.37 8.24 -23.26
CA THR A 81 0.49 7.28 -22.57
C THR A 81 1.20 6.62 -21.39
N LEU A 82 2.43 6.15 -21.60
CA LEU A 82 3.23 5.53 -20.55
C LEU A 82 3.67 6.53 -19.46
N GLU A 83 3.90 7.77 -19.81
CA GLU A 83 4.22 8.83 -18.85
C GLU A 83 3.03 9.12 -17.95
N ARG A 84 1.85 9.33 -18.52
CA ARG A 84 0.60 9.54 -17.78
C ARG A 84 0.26 8.34 -16.86
N LEU A 85 0.46 7.11 -17.36
CA LEU A 85 0.29 5.90 -16.57
C LEU A 85 1.28 5.87 -15.39
N GLY A 86 2.55 6.16 -15.64
CA GLY A 86 3.57 6.22 -14.61
C GLY A 86 3.27 7.26 -13.52
N ASP A 87 2.77 8.43 -13.91
CA ASP A 87 2.36 9.47 -12.96
C ASP A 87 1.13 9.06 -12.14
N THR A 88 0.17 8.39 -12.77
CA THR A 88 -1.01 7.88 -12.07
C THR A 88 -0.63 6.84 -11.02
N LEU A 89 0.23 5.87 -11.39
CA LEU A 89 0.71 4.84 -10.46
C LEU A 89 1.52 5.44 -9.31
N ARG A 90 2.34 6.46 -9.56
CA ARG A 90 3.08 7.17 -8.50
C ARG A 90 2.14 7.90 -7.54
N ARG A 91 1.12 8.58 -8.06
CA ARG A 91 0.10 9.24 -7.23
C ARG A 91 -0.66 8.24 -6.39
N LYS A 92 -1.05 7.10 -6.98
CA LYS A 92 -1.72 6.00 -6.26
C LYS A 92 -0.84 5.51 -5.10
N ALA A 93 0.42 5.15 -5.36
CA ALA A 93 1.35 4.70 -4.33
C ALA A 93 1.61 5.76 -3.23
N ALA A 94 1.68 7.04 -3.60
CA ALA A 94 1.83 8.12 -2.62
C ALA A 94 0.58 8.31 -1.74
N LEU A 95 -0.61 8.11 -2.29
CA LEU A 95 -1.87 8.14 -1.53
C LEU A 95 -1.97 6.94 -0.58
N GLU A 96 -1.65 5.74 -1.04
CA GLU A 96 -1.60 4.53 -0.22
C GLU A 96 -0.63 4.71 0.95
N GLY A 97 0.59 5.17 0.70
CA GLY A 97 1.56 5.45 1.75
C GLY A 97 1.09 6.53 2.75
N LYS A 98 0.31 7.52 2.30
CA LYS A 98 -0.26 8.53 3.19
C LYS A 98 -1.39 7.96 4.06
N ILE A 99 -2.23 7.10 3.49
CA ILE A 99 -3.28 6.37 4.23
C ILE A 99 -2.64 5.49 5.30
N ASP A 100 -1.61 4.72 4.96
CA ASP A 100 -0.88 3.87 5.91
C ASP A 100 -0.27 4.68 7.07
N ALA A 101 0.32 5.82 6.78
CA ALA A 101 0.87 6.70 7.82
C ALA A 101 -0.21 7.25 8.75
N LEU A 102 -1.36 7.68 8.22
CA LEU A 102 -2.49 8.20 9.00
C LEU A 102 -3.15 7.08 9.84
N THR A 103 -3.28 5.88 9.28
CA THR A 103 -3.84 4.73 10.00
C THR A 103 -2.91 4.25 11.11
N ALA A 104 -1.59 4.27 10.90
CA ALA A 104 -0.60 3.97 11.94
C ALA A 104 -0.67 4.98 13.10
N GLN A 105 -0.83 6.28 12.79
CA GLN A 105 -1.03 7.33 13.79
C GLN A 105 -2.32 7.09 14.59
N GLY A 106 -3.43 6.77 13.93
CA GLY A 106 -4.70 6.47 14.58
C GLY A 106 -4.63 5.25 15.51
N ARG A 107 -3.93 4.20 15.09
CA ARG A 107 -3.67 3.02 15.94
C ARG A 107 -2.87 3.37 17.19
N MET A 108 -1.83 4.18 17.05
CA MET A 108 -1.01 4.60 18.18
C MET A 108 -1.81 5.44 19.17
N GLN A 109 -2.65 6.37 18.70
CA GLN A 109 -3.56 7.15 19.55
C GLN A 109 -4.56 6.26 20.26
N GLY A 110 -5.13 5.24 19.60
CA GLY A 110 -6.02 4.26 20.22
C GLY A 110 -5.35 3.52 21.37
N TRP A 111 -4.11 3.09 21.22
CA TRP A 111 -3.35 2.45 22.30
C TRP A 111 -3.11 3.39 23.50
N VAL A 112 -2.78 4.64 23.24
CA VAL A 112 -2.62 5.66 24.31
C VAL A 112 -3.93 5.85 25.08
N MET A 113 -5.06 5.93 24.38
CA MET A 113 -6.37 6.08 25.03
C MET A 113 -6.72 4.89 25.94
N VAL A 114 -6.43 3.66 25.52
CA VAL A 114 -6.68 2.46 26.33
C VAL A 114 -5.74 2.39 27.54
N CYS A 115 -4.48 2.77 27.38
CA CYS A 115 -3.52 2.73 28.48
C CYS A 115 -3.75 3.83 29.53
N MET A 116 -4.34 4.96 29.14
CA MET A 116 -4.45 6.13 30.02
C MET A 116 -5.33 5.91 31.26
N PRO A 117 -6.54 5.36 31.16
CA PRO A 117 -7.35 5.07 32.36
C PRO A 117 -6.70 4.06 33.30
N LEU A 118 -6.02 3.05 32.74
CA LEU A 118 -5.29 2.06 33.52
C LEU A 118 -4.10 2.69 34.27
N ALA A 119 -3.36 3.57 33.58
CA ALA A 119 -2.24 4.29 34.18
C ALA A 119 -2.71 5.24 35.30
N VAL A 120 -3.80 5.97 35.08
CA VAL A 120 -4.39 6.87 36.06
C VAL A 120 -4.92 6.07 37.28
N ALA A 121 -5.66 4.99 37.05
CA ALA A 121 -6.13 4.12 38.10
C ALA A 121 -4.98 3.53 38.92
N GLY A 122 -3.94 3.05 38.27
CA GLY A 122 -2.73 2.55 38.92
C GLY A 122 -2.02 3.61 39.76
N ALA A 123 -1.87 4.83 39.23
CA ALA A 123 -1.28 5.94 39.96
C ALA A 123 -2.11 6.31 41.21
N LEU A 124 -3.43 6.40 41.07
CA LEU A 124 -4.32 6.70 42.20
C LEU A 124 -4.29 5.59 43.27
N PHE A 125 -4.17 4.34 42.88
CA PHE A 125 -4.00 3.23 43.82
C PHE A 125 -2.73 3.35 44.68
N VAL A 126 -1.66 3.94 44.10
CA VAL A 126 -0.38 4.15 44.83
C VAL A 126 -0.44 5.40 45.71
N ILE A 127 -1.09 6.47 45.24
CA ILE A 127 -1.16 7.76 45.97
C ILE A 127 -2.17 7.73 47.08
N GLU A 128 -3.38 7.20 46.83
CA GLU A 128 -4.48 7.16 47.81
C GLU A 128 -5.15 5.76 47.86
N PRO A 129 -4.51 4.76 48.44
CA PRO A 129 -5.05 3.40 48.47
C PRO A 129 -6.38 3.28 49.23
N ASP A 130 -6.60 4.10 50.26
CA ASP A 130 -7.81 4.02 51.04
C ASP A 130 -9.06 4.54 50.30
N SER A 131 -8.90 5.54 49.46
CA SER A 131 -9.95 6.07 48.57
C SER A 131 -10.26 5.12 47.41
N MET A 132 -9.30 4.31 46.99
CA MET A 132 -9.45 3.36 45.88
C MET A 132 -9.97 1.98 46.30
N ARG A 133 -9.80 1.57 47.57
CA ARG A 133 -10.30 0.28 48.09
C ARG A 133 -11.79 0.07 47.85
N PRO A 134 -12.69 1.06 48.08
CA PRO A 134 -14.14 0.88 47.82
C PRO A 134 -14.44 0.57 46.35
N LEU A 135 -13.61 1.02 45.41
CA LEU A 135 -13.80 0.76 43.98
C LEU A 135 -13.71 -0.74 43.65
N VAL A 136 -12.90 -1.49 44.41
CA VAL A 136 -12.66 -2.93 44.17
C VAL A 136 -13.46 -3.80 45.14
N THR A 137 -13.80 -3.27 46.34
CA THR A 137 -14.46 -4.07 47.41
C THR A 137 -15.98 -3.92 47.44
N THR A 138 -16.54 -2.86 46.86
CA THR A 138 -17.98 -2.63 46.83
C THR A 138 -18.63 -3.06 45.54
N TRP A 139 -19.86 -3.54 45.58
CA TRP A 139 -20.67 -3.87 44.42
C TRP A 139 -20.81 -2.67 43.44
N GLN A 140 -21.01 -1.49 44.00
CA GLN A 140 -21.11 -0.24 43.20
C GLN A 140 -19.82 0.09 42.50
N GLY A 141 -18.66 -0.06 43.13
CA GLY A 141 -17.35 0.12 42.53
C GLY A 141 -17.08 -0.86 41.38
N GLY A 142 -17.45 -2.13 41.58
CA GLY A 142 -17.36 -3.15 40.53
C GLY A 142 -18.20 -2.82 39.29
N MET A 143 -19.40 -2.27 39.46
CA MET A 143 -20.24 -1.82 38.34
C MET A 143 -19.61 -0.65 37.59
N VAL A 144 -18.99 0.30 38.28
CA VAL A 144 -18.29 1.42 37.64
C VAL A 144 -17.08 0.91 36.83
N CYS A 145 -16.26 0.03 37.39
CA CYS A 145 -15.14 -0.59 36.68
C CYS A 145 -15.60 -1.36 35.45
N ALA A 146 -16.67 -2.14 35.55
CA ALA A 146 -17.23 -2.87 34.40
C ALA A 146 -17.74 -1.92 33.30
N ALA A 147 -18.42 -0.83 33.68
CA ALA A 147 -18.91 0.18 32.76
C ALA A 147 -17.74 0.86 32.00
N VAL A 148 -16.66 1.21 32.70
CA VAL A 148 -15.45 1.79 32.10
C VAL A 148 -14.84 0.82 31.10
N LEU A 149 -14.66 -0.45 31.46
CA LEU A 149 -14.08 -1.48 30.57
C LEU A 149 -14.95 -1.70 29.32
N VAL A 150 -16.27 -1.69 29.45
CA VAL A 150 -17.20 -1.81 28.32
C VAL A 150 -17.08 -0.58 27.40
N CYS A 151 -17.04 0.63 27.96
CA CYS A 151 -16.85 1.85 27.17
C CYS A 151 -15.50 1.85 26.43
N GLU A 152 -14.43 1.40 27.08
CA GLU A 152 -13.11 1.26 26.48
C GLU A 152 -13.08 0.24 25.35
N ALA A 153 -13.68 -0.94 25.56
CA ALA A 153 -13.78 -1.97 24.55
C ALA A 153 -14.58 -1.50 23.32
N LEU A 154 -15.69 -0.79 23.54
CA LEU A 154 -16.49 -0.18 22.47
C LEU A 154 -15.69 0.90 21.72
N GLY A 155 -14.98 1.76 22.43
CA GLY A 155 -14.13 2.79 21.84
C GLY A 155 -13.04 2.18 20.97
N LEU A 156 -12.33 1.15 21.47
CA LEU A 156 -11.31 0.44 20.72
C LEU A 156 -11.89 -0.24 19.47
N HIS A 157 -13.04 -0.89 19.59
CA HIS A 157 -13.72 -1.52 18.46
C HIS A 157 -14.10 -0.52 17.36
N VAL A 158 -14.63 0.64 17.74
CA VAL A 158 -14.98 1.70 16.79
C VAL A 158 -13.73 2.26 16.11
N ILE A 159 -12.65 2.53 16.85
CA ILE A 159 -11.38 3.00 16.30
C ILE A 159 -10.82 1.97 15.31
N GLN A 160 -10.79 0.69 15.66
CA GLN A 160 -10.31 -0.36 14.76
C GLN A 160 -11.13 -0.43 13.48
N ARG A 161 -12.45 -0.28 13.56
CA ARG A 161 -13.34 -0.30 12.40
C ARG A 161 -13.15 0.92 11.48
N ILE A 162 -12.86 2.09 12.04
CA ILE A 162 -12.60 3.32 11.27
C ILE A 162 -11.20 3.25 10.61
N VAL A 163 -10.23 2.70 11.31
CA VAL A 163 -8.83 2.61 10.86
C VAL A 163 -8.60 1.45 9.88
N SER A 164 -9.43 0.39 9.91
CA SER A 164 -9.42 -0.71 8.93
C SER A 164 -10.22 -0.35 7.68
N ILE A 165 -9.84 0.74 6.99
CA ILE A 165 -10.32 1.00 5.63
C ILE A 165 -9.43 0.18 4.72
N ASP A 166 -9.91 -0.98 4.28
CA ASP A 166 -9.34 -1.73 3.17
C ASP A 166 -9.52 -0.91 1.89
N VAL A 167 -8.41 -0.56 1.25
CA VAL A 167 -8.35 0.04 -0.10
C VAL A 167 -8.01 -1.03 -1.10
#